data_79de5091590a5c8295e33a58044d29e3
#
_entry.id   79de5091590a5c8295e33a58044d29e3
#
_cell.length_a   1.000
_cell.length_b   1.000
_cell.length_c   1.000
_cell.angle_alpha   90.00
_cell.angle_beta   90.00
_cell.angle_gamma   90.00
#
_symmetry.space_group_name_H-M   'P 1'
#
loop_
_entity.id
_entity.type
_entity.pdbx_description
1 polymer ?
#
loop_
_entity_poly.entity_id
_entity_poly.type
_entity_poly.pdbx_seq_one_letter_code
_entity_poly.pdbx_strand_id
1 'polypeptide(L)'
;PMALLLCDLDHFKRLNDAYGHQTGDQVLVAFSQVLAETLGTKDVFARIGGEEFACLLAATDEQAAVTVAERVRQAFARLPLLEPGLLGVSIGVVSSETRGYDLPRLLSLADEALYDAKHQGRNRVHTVSRSALELQSD
;
A
#
# COMPACT_ATOMS: atom_id res chain seq x y z
N PRO A 1 6.88 -15.78 8.82
CA PRO A 1 6.23 -14.46 8.92
C PRO A 1 5.44 -14.15 7.67
N MET A 2 4.46 -13.29 7.83
CA MET A 2 3.60 -12.80 6.76
C MET A 2 3.46 -11.29 6.92
N ALA A 3 3.44 -10.57 5.82
CA ALA A 3 3.24 -9.12 5.87
C ALA A 3 1.99 -8.72 5.12
N LEU A 4 1.40 -7.61 5.54
CA LEU A 4 0.23 -7.02 4.91
C LEU A 4 0.56 -5.59 4.51
N LEU A 5 0.25 -5.25 3.26
CA LEU A 5 0.32 -3.90 2.74
C LEU A 5 -1.10 -3.43 2.45
N LEU A 6 -1.45 -2.25 2.94
CA LEU A 6 -2.66 -1.54 2.48
C LEU A 6 -2.22 -0.35 1.65
N CYS A 7 -2.74 -0.27 0.43
CA CYS A 7 -2.38 0.75 -0.54
C CYS A 7 -3.59 1.61 -0.88
N ASP A 8 -3.38 2.91 -0.98
CA ASP A 8 -4.43 3.85 -1.39
C ASP A 8 -3.82 4.81 -2.41
N LEU A 9 -4.40 4.85 -3.61
CA LEU A 9 -3.91 5.72 -4.68
C LEU A 9 -4.20 7.18 -4.33
N ASP A 10 -3.15 7.99 -4.27
CA ASP A 10 -3.25 9.38 -3.80
C ASP A 10 -4.09 10.24 -4.75
N HIS A 11 -5.03 10.99 -4.19
CA HIS A 11 -5.86 11.96 -4.92
C HIS A 11 -6.61 11.35 -6.10
N PHE A 12 -7.02 10.08 -6.00
CA PHE A 12 -7.64 9.37 -7.12
C PHE A 12 -8.95 10.03 -7.57
N LYS A 13 -9.77 10.49 -6.63
CA LYS A 13 -11.00 11.21 -6.99
C LYS A 13 -10.70 12.47 -7.79
N ARG A 14 -9.70 13.22 -7.37
CA ARG A 14 -9.27 14.42 -8.06
C ARG A 14 -8.77 14.11 -9.48
N LEU A 15 -8.07 12.99 -9.63
CA LEU A 15 -7.60 12.52 -10.91
C LEU A 15 -8.77 12.17 -11.84
N ASN A 16 -9.75 11.43 -11.34
CA ASN A 16 -10.98 11.12 -12.10
C ASN A 16 -11.72 12.38 -12.53
N ASP A 17 -11.85 13.36 -11.63
CA ASP A 17 -12.54 14.61 -11.92
C ASP A 17 -11.81 15.40 -13.02
N ALA A 18 -10.49 15.36 -13.03
CA ALA A 18 -9.69 16.12 -13.99
C ALA A 18 -9.54 15.40 -15.34
N TYR A 19 -9.39 14.08 -15.36
CA TYR A 19 -9.04 13.32 -16.57
C TYR A 19 -10.14 12.35 -17.02
N GLY A 20 -11.19 12.17 -16.24
CA GLY A 20 -12.30 11.27 -16.57
C GLY A 20 -12.12 9.85 -16.04
N HIS A 21 -13.24 9.12 -15.96
CA HIS A 21 -13.25 7.76 -15.39
C HIS A 21 -12.46 6.76 -16.21
N GLN A 22 -12.39 6.94 -17.54
CA GLN A 22 -11.62 6.06 -18.40
C GLN A 22 -10.14 6.13 -18.04
N THR A 23 -9.61 7.33 -17.82
CA THR A 23 -8.22 7.52 -17.38
C THR A 23 -8.02 6.93 -15.99
N GLY A 24 -8.98 7.14 -15.07
CA GLY A 24 -8.94 6.52 -13.74
C GLY A 24 -8.87 5.01 -13.81
N ASP A 25 -9.64 4.37 -14.68
CA ASP A 25 -9.61 2.94 -14.88
C ASP A 25 -8.24 2.48 -15.39
N GLN A 26 -7.64 3.23 -16.30
CA GLN A 26 -6.28 2.94 -16.80
C GLN A 26 -5.24 3.01 -15.67
N VAL A 27 -5.39 3.98 -14.77
CA VAL A 27 -4.51 4.11 -13.61
C VAL A 27 -4.66 2.91 -12.68
N LEU A 28 -5.89 2.45 -12.42
CA LEU A 28 -6.13 1.27 -11.60
C LEU A 28 -5.50 0.02 -12.21
N VAL A 29 -5.67 -0.18 -13.52
CA VAL A 29 -5.04 -1.30 -14.23
C VAL A 29 -3.53 -1.21 -14.14
N ALA A 30 -2.97 -0.02 -14.35
CA ALA A 30 -1.53 0.20 -14.28
C ALA A 30 -0.97 -0.13 -12.89
N PHE A 31 -1.69 0.26 -11.83
CA PHE A 31 -1.26 -0.09 -10.46
C PHE A 31 -1.30 -1.60 -10.23
N SER A 32 -2.35 -2.26 -10.70
CA SER A 32 -2.44 -3.73 -10.62
C SER A 32 -1.24 -4.39 -11.32
N GLN A 33 -0.83 -3.87 -12.47
CA GLN A 33 0.33 -4.39 -13.18
C GLN A 33 1.62 -4.18 -12.41
N VAL A 34 1.77 -3.02 -11.76
CA VAL A 34 2.93 -2.76 -10.88
C VAL A 34 2.98 -3.80 -9.75
N LEU A 35 1.83 -4.09 -9.12
CA LEU A 35 1.77 -5.11 -8.08
C LEU A 35 2.15 -6.49 -8.63
N ALA A 36 1.57 -6.88 -9.76
CA ALA A 36 1.85 -8.18 -10.37
C ALA A 36 3.33 -8.36 -10.72
N GLU A 37 3.99 -7.30 -11.15
CA GLU A 37 5.41 -7.34 -11.53
C GLU A 37 6.35 -7.27 -10.33
N THR A 38 5.91 -6.66 -9.23
CA THR A 38 6.77 -6.41 -8.06
C THR A 38 6.65 -7.52 -7.02
N LEU A 39 5.45 -8.08 -6.84
CA LEU A 39 5.21 -9.11 -5.83
C LEU A 39 5.72 -10.48 -6.30
N GLY A 40 5.99 -11.36 -5.32
CA GLY A 40 6.45 -12.72 -5.59
C GLY A 40 5.31 -13.65 -5.99
N THR A 41 5.67 -14.86 -6.44
CA THR A 41 4.70 -15.85 -6.94
C THR A 41 3.77 -16.38 -5.85
N LYS A 42 4.18 -16.31 -4.59
CA LYS A 42 3.37 -16.74 -3.45
C LYS A 42 2.61 -15.62 -2.78
N ASP A 43 2.82 -14.40 -3.25
CA ASP A 43 2.11 -13.23 -2.73
C ASP A 43 0.78 -13.08 -3.45
N VAL A 44 -0.20 -12.49 -2.77
CA VAL A 44 -1.51 -12.23 -3.37
C VAL A 44 -1.89 -10.78 -3.14
N PHE A 45 -2.68 -10.23 -4.05
CA PHE A 45 -3.22 -8.90 -3.87
C PHE A 45 -4.65 -8.84 -4.41
N ALA A 46 -5.41 -7.88 -3.91
CA ALA A 46 -6.78 -7.64 -4.36
C ALA A 46 -7.11 -6.16 -4.23
N ARG A 47 -7.95 -5.69 -5.12
CA ARG A 47 -8.58 -4.38 -4.98
C ARG A 47 -9.73 -4.53 -3.99
N ILE A 48 -9.68 -3.75 -2.89
CA ILE A 48 -10.65 -3.89 -1.80
C ILE A 48 -11.61 -2.69 -1.70
N GLY A 49 -11.37 -1.65 -2.46
CA GLY A 49 -12.20 -0.45 -2.51
C GLY A 49 -12.03 0.25 -3.84
N GLY A 50 -12.53 1.48 -3.96
CA GLY A 50 -12.43 2.25 -5.20
C GLY A 50 -11.01 2.41 -5.69
N GLU A 51 -10.13 2.89 -4.82
CA GLU A 51 -8.71 3.10 -5.09
C GLU A 51 -7.81 2.40 -4.07
N GLU A 52 -8.34 1.42 -3.37
CA GLU A 52 -7.64 0.72 -2.30
C GLU A 52 -7.30 -0.72 -2.68
N PHE A 53 -6.10 -1.13 -2.34
CA PHE A 53 -5.58 -2.48 -2.60
C PHE A 53 -4.97 -3.04 -1.33
N ALA A 54 -5.09 -4.36 -1.16
CA ALA A 54 -4.44 -5.09 -0.07
C ALA A 54 -3.51 -6.14 -0.67
N CYS A 55 -2.33 -6.28 -0.08
CA CYS A 55 -1.34 -7.27 -0.50
C CYS A 55 -0.95 -8.13 0.70
N LEU A 56 -0.94 -9.44 0.51
CA LEU A 56 -0.41 -10.39 1.50
C LEU A 56 0.89 -10.96 0.98
N LEU A 57 1.96 -10.72 1.71
CA LEU A 57 3.31 -11.15 1.34
C LEU A 57 3.70 -12.35 2.16
N ALA A 58 3.97 -13.48 1.49
CA ALA A 58 4.35 -14.73 2.14
C ALA A 58 5.81 -14.68 2.59
N ALA A 59 6.09 -15.29 3.74
CA ALA A 59 7.46 -15.44 4.28
C ALA A 59 8.25 -14.13 4.25
N THR A 60 7.60 -13.04 4.69
CA THR A 60 8.16 -11.69 4.56
C THR A 60 8.09 -10.98 5.91
N ASP A 61 9.23 -10.53 6.42
CA ASP A 61 9.30 -9.74 7.65
C ASP A 61 8.99 -8.26 7.35
N GLU A 62 8.93 -7.45 8.40
CA GLU A 62 8.57 -6.03 8.25
C GLU A 62 9.56 -5.28 7.35
N GLN A 63 10.84 -5.48 7.55
CA GLN A 63 11.86 -4.76 6.77
C GLN A 63 11.79 -5.13 5.30
N ALA A 64 11.66 -6.41 4.98
CA ALA A 64 11.49 -6.88 3.61
C ALA A 64 10.20 -6.33 3.00
N ALA A 65 9.12 -6.28 3.77
CA ALA A 65 7.84 -5.74 3.32
C ALA A 65 7.94 -4.24 2.99
N VAL A 66 8.66 -3.49 3.81
CA VAL A 66 8.90 -2.05 3.54
C VAL A 66 9.67 -1.89 2.23
N THR A 67 10.66 -2.74 1.98
CA THR A 67 11.43 -2.71 0.73
C THR A 67 10.53 -2.98 -0.48
N VAL A 68 9.65 -3.98 -0.39
CA VAL A 68 8.69 -4.28 -1.46
C VAL A 68 7.74 -3.10 -1.67
N ALA A 69 7.20 -2.55 -0.57
CA ALA A 69 6.27 -1.41 -0.64
C ALA A 69 6.94 -0.19 -1.30
N GLU A 70 8.21 0.09 -0.97
CA GLU A 70 8.95 1.18 -1.60
C GLU A 70 9.16 0.96 -3.10
N ARG A 71 9.40 -0.28 -3.52
CA ARG A 71 9.50 -0.61 -4.95
C ARG A 71 8.17 -0.36 -5.66
N VAL A 72 7.07 -0.78 -5.05
CA VAL A 72 5.73 -0.53 -5.60
C VAL A 72 5.49 0.98 -5.74
N ARG A 73 5.76 1.73 -4.68
CA ARG A 73 5.55 3.18 -4.67
C ARG A 73 6.36 3.87 -5.76
N GLN A 74 7.63 3.55 -5.86
CA GLN A 74 8.52 4.17 -6.85
C GLN A 74 8.14 3.79 -8.27
N ALA A 75 7.84 2.52 -8.53
CA ALA A 75 7.44 2.06 -9.84
C ALA A 75 6.16 2.77 -10.31
N PHE A 76 5.19 2.90 -9.41
CA PHE A 76 3.93 3.57 -9.74
C PHE A 76 4.15 5.07 -10.02
N ALA A 77 4.92 5.74 -9.18
CA ALA A 77 5.18 7.18 -9.33
C ALA A 77 5.92 7.51 -10.63
N ARG A 78 6.68 6.56 -11.17
CA ARG A 78 7.47 6.75 -12.38
C ARG A 78 6.78 6.34 -13.67
N LEU A 79 5.56 5.83 -13.60
CA LEU A 79 4.83 5.42 -14.81
C LEU A 79 4.62 6.62 -15.74
N PRO A 80 4.93 6.46 -17.04
CA PRO A 80 4.74 7.54 -18.02
C PRO A 80 3.30 7.62 -18.53
N LEU A 81 2.33 7.41 -17.64
CA LEU A 81 0.91 7.40 -18.01
C LEU A 81 0.32 8.80 -17.99
N LEU A 82 0.76 9.61 -17.03
CA LEU A 82 0.34 10.99 -16.86
C LEU A 82 1.58 11.85 -16.64
N GLU A 83 1.39 13.15 -16.46
CA GLU A 83 2.49 14.06 -16.16
C GLU A 83 3.24 13.65 -14.90
N PRO A 84 4.56 13.88 -14.83
CA PRO A 84 5.34 13.54 -13.64
C PRO A 84 4.76 14.17 -12.38
N GLY A 85 4.71 13.40 -11.29
CA GLY A 85 4.23 13.87 -10.00
C GLY A 85 2.73 13.72 -9.78
N LEU A 86 1.97 13.28 -10.79
CA LEU A 86 0.52 13.08 -10.63
C LEU A 86 0.15 11.73 -10.05
N LEU A 87 0.99 10.71 -10.24
CA LEU A 87 0.73 9.38 -9.72
C LEU A 87 1.49 9.17 -8.40
N GLY A 88 0.77 8.81 -7.36
CA GLY A 88 1.35 8.50 -6.07
C GLY A 88 0.48 7.50 -5.34
N VAL A 89 1.08 6.76 -4.42
CA VAL A 89 0.39 5.80 -3.58
C VAL A 89 0.91 5.89 -2.15
N SER A 90 -0.01 5.88 -1.19
CA SER A 90 0.32 5.80 0.23
C SER A 90 0.15 4.36 0.66
N ILE A 91 1.11 3.82 1.41
CA ILE A 91 1.14 2.42 1.79
C ILE A 91 1.39 2.28 3.28
N GLY A 92 0.53 1.52 3.95
CA GLY A 92 0.73 1.09 5.33
C GLY A 92 1.18 -0.36 5.37
N VAL A 93 2.17 -0.66 6.20
CA VAL A 93 2.81 -1.97 6.27
C VAL A 93 2.77 -2.50 7.70
N VAL A 94 2.43 -3.79 7.86
CA VAL A 94 2.53 -4.49 9.13
C VAL A 94 2.98 -5.93 8.86
N SER A 95 3.71 -6.52 9.81
CA SER A 95 4.18 -7.91 9.71
C SER A 95 3.67 -8.73 10.88
N SER A 96 3.34 -9.99 10.63
CA SER A 96 2.94 -10.94 11.66
C SER A 96 4.04 -11.23 12.68
N GLU A 97 5.30 -11.02 12.33
CA GLU A 97 6.40 -11.15 13.29
C GLU A 97 6.23 -10.24 14.49
N THR A 98 5.66 -9.07 14.24
CA THR A 98 5.45 -8.06 15.28
C THR A 98 4.20 -8.36 16.10
N ARG A 99 3.18 -9.01 15.51
CA ARG A 99 1.85 -9.12 16.11
C ARG A 99 1.20 -10.50 16.05
N GLY A 100 1.83 -11.49 15.43
CA GLY A 100 1.23 -12.79 15.22
C GLY A 100 0.22 -12.80 14.09
N TYR A 101 -0.63 -13.82 14.04
CA TYR A 101 -1.52 -14.08 12.90
C TYR A 101 -2.98 -13.68 13.12
N ASP A 102 -3.25 -12.67 13.93
CA ASP A 102 -4.60 -12.14 14.05
C ASP A 102 -4.86 -11.20 12.87
N LEU A 103 -5.50 -11.71 11.82
CA LEU A 103 -5.72 -10.95 10.60
C LEU A 103 -6.53 -9.66 10.81
N PRO A 104 -7.66 -9.66 11.56
CA PRO A 104 -8.34 -8.39 11.82
C PRO A 104 -7.45 -7.35 12.49
N ARG A 105 -6.57 -7.79 13.39
CA ARG A 105 -5.64 -6.89 14.07
C ARG A 105 -4.56 -6.37 13.11
N LEU A 106 -4.04 -7.23 12.24
CA LEU A 106 -3.08 -6.82 11.23
C LEU A 106 -3.69 -5.79 10.27
N LEU A 107 -4.93 -6.01 9.85
CA LEU A 107 -5.65 -5.05 9.00
C LEU A 107 -5.81 -3.70 9.70
N SER A 108 -6.19 -3.71 10.97
CA SER A 108 -6.34 -2.48 11.75
C SER A 108 -5.03 -1.72 11.88
N LEU A 109 -3.93 -2.43 12.12
CA LEU A 109 -2.60 -1.82 12.25
C LEU A 109 -2.11 -1.28 10.90
N ALA A 110 -2.33 -2.01 9.82
CA ALA A 110 -1.96 -1.54 8.49
C ALA A 110 -2.75 -0.30 8.09
N ASP A 111 -4.05 -0.26 8.45
CA ASP A 111 -4.90 0.89 8.20
C ASP A 111 -4.40 2.12 8.96
N GLU A 112 -3.98 1.94 10.21
CA GLU A 112 -3.40 3.00 11.03
C GLU A 112 -2.12 3.54 10.40
N ALA A 113 -1.24 2.65 9.92
CA ALA A 113 -0.01 3.04 9.23
C ALA A 113 -0.33 3.78 7.91
N LEU A 114 -1.34 3.33 7.18
CA LEU A 114 -1.79 3.99 5.96
C LEU A 114 -2.31 5.40 6.26
N TYR A 115 -3.10 5.53 7.31
CA TYR A 115 -3.58 6.84 7.77
C TYR A 115 -2.39 7.79 8.01
N ASP A 116 -1.35 7.31 8.71
CA ASP A 116 -0.17 8.11 8.99
C ASP A 116 0.56 8.51 7.70
N ALA A 117 0.69 7.59 6.74
CA ALA A 117 1.30 7.88 5.44
C ALA A 117 0.57 9.02 4.73
N LYS A 118 -0.77 8.99 4.73
CA LYS A 118 -1.59 10.02 4.11
C LYS A 118 -1.41 11.38 4.82
N HIS A 119 -1.36 11.37 6.14
CA HIS A 119 -1.29 12.59 6.93
C HIS A 119 0.12 13.19 7.00
N GLN A 120 1.14 12.39 6.74
CA GLN A 120 2.51 12.85 6.73
C GLN A 120 2.96 13.38 5.36
N GLY A 121 2.07 13.38 4.37
CA GLY A 121 2.37 14.00 3.07
C GLY A 121 2.08 13.13 1.86
N ARG A 122 1.52 11.94 2.03
CA ARG A 122 1.19 11.01 0.95
C ARG A 122 2.42 10.54 0.18
N ASN A 123 2.23 9.69 -0.82
CA ASN A 123 3.29 9.13 -1.66
C ASN A 123 4.46 8.63 -0.81
N ARG A 124 4.17 7.73 0.13
CA ARG A 124 5.14 7.20 1.07
C ARG A 124 4.67 5.92 1.74
N VAL A 125 5.62 5.21 2.31
CA VAL A 125 5.39 3.98 3.06
C VAL A 125 5.54 4.27 4.54
N HIS A 126 4.59 3.81 5.35
CA HIS A 126 4.68 3.89 6.81
C HIS A 126 4.44 2.54 7.43
N THR A 127 5.12 2.28 8.53
CA THR A 127 4.85 1.15 9.41
C THR A 127 4.10 1.67 10.63
N VAL A 128 3.59 0.75 11.46
CA VAL A 128 2.95 1.13 12.71
C VAL A 128 4.00 1.74 13.63
N SER A 129 3.66 2.86 14.28
CA SER A 129 4.59 3.52 15.21
C SER A 129 4.94 2.60 16.37
N ARG A 130 6.15 2.76 16.91
CA ARG A 130 6.61 1.97 18.04
C ARG A 130 5.69 2.13 19.26
N SER A 131 5.22 3.34 19.51
CA SER A 131 4.31 3.58 20.63
C SER A 131 2.98 2.86 20.46
N ALA A 132 2.43 2.80 19.23
CA ALA A 132 1.21 2.04 18.96
C ALA A 132 1.44 0.54 19.14
N LEU A 133 2.61 0.03 18.74
CA LEU A 133 2.98 -1.37 18.95
C LEU A 133 3.08 -1.70 20.44
N GLU A 134 3.67 -0.85 21.23
CA GLU A 134 3.80 -1.04 22.67
C GLU A 134 2.44 -1.06 23.37
N LEU A 135 1.55 -0.15 23.02
CA LEU A 135 0.20 -0.10 23.59
C LEU A 135 -0.61 -1.35 23.25
N GLN A 136 -0.37 -1.96 22.12
CA GLN A 136 -1.11 -3.14 21.69
C GLN A 136 -0.46 -4.46 22.10
N SER A 137 0.72 -4.42 22.68
CA SER A 137 1.44 -5.61 23.19
C SER A 137 0.83 -6.14 24.48
N ASP A 138 0.15 -5.29 25.20
CA ASP A 138 -0.47 -5.63 26.47
C ASP A 138 -1.91 -6.13 26.22
#